data_71eb64e6362d16b6a5fe77bd1a5d0a2c
#
_entry.id   71eb64e6362d16b6a5fe77bd1a5d0a2c
#
_cell.length_a   1.000
_cell.length_b   1.000
_cell.length_c   1.000
_cell.angle_alpha   90.00
_cell.angle_beta   90.00
_cell.angle_gamma   90.00
#
_symmetry.space_group_name_H-M   'P 1'
#
loop_
_entity.id
_entity.type
_entity.pdbx_description
1 polymer ?
#
loop_
_entity_poly.entity_id
_entity_poly.type
_entity_poly.pdbx_seq_one_letter_code
_entity_poly.pdbx_strand_id
1 'polypeptide(L)'
;MPFSVILSIYYKESPLFLRESLDSLFSQTVCPDEVILVKDGPIGDELDNVIDSYVTRYPYLKVLSLVTNRGLGKALNEGLKYCSHELVARMDTDDIAMPERFEKQLAVFKKYPDIDVVGAWINEFEDNVSNIKSVRKLPELPDDIRQFAKRRNPINHPVVMFRKSA
;
A
#
# COMPACT_ATOMS: atom_id res chain seq x y z
N MET A 1 -0.61 -13.05 11.78
CA MET A 1 -0.33 -11.71 12.37
C MET A 1 -1.30 -10.76 11.72
N PRO A 2 -2.22 -10.16 12.46
CA PRO A 2 -3.17 -9.21 11.88
C PRO A 2 -2.45 -7.95 11.41
N PHE A 3 -2.93 -7.38 10.30
CA PHE A 3 -2.36 -6.17 9.72
C PHE A 3 -3.41 -5.33 8.99
N SER A 4 -3.16 -4.03 8.94
CA SER A 4 -3.94 -3.08 8.15
C SER A 4 -3.23 -2.78 6.84
N VAL A 5 -4.00 -2.46 5.80
CA VAL A 5 -3.47 -1.86 4.57
C VAL A 5 -3.98 -0.44 4.47
N ILE A 6 -3.10 0.50 4.08
CA ILE A 6 -3.44 1.89 3.88
C ILE A 6 -3.17 2.32 2.44
N LEU A 7 -4.17 2.96 1.83
CA LEU A 7 -4.09 3.57 0.50
C LEU A 7 -4.62 5.01 0.56
N SER A 8 -4.18 5.84 -0.37
CA SER A 8 -4.75 7.18 -0.57
C SER A 8 -5.06 7.39 -2.04
N ILE A 9 -6.24 7.94 -2.31
CA ILE A 9 -6.71 8.26 -3.66
C ILE A 9 -7.06 9.74 -3.78
N TYR A 10 -6.85 10.32 -4.96
CA TYR A 10 -7.22 11.69 -5.28
C TYR A 10 -7.90 11.79 -6.65
N TYR A 11 -8.44 12.93 -7.00
CA TYR A 11 -9.33 13.14 -8.16
C TYR A 11 -8.74 12.87 -9.55
N LYS A 12 -7.40 12.75 -9.68
CA LYS A 12 -6.74 12.46 -10.97
C LYS A 12 -6.47 10.97 -11.19
N GLU A 13 -6.85 10.12 -10.24
CA GLU A 13 -6.65 8.68 -10.38
C GLU A 13 -7.55 8.10 -11.48
N SER A 14 -7.09 7.02 -12.11
CA SER A 14 -7.87 6.29 -13.09
C SER A 14 -8.78 5.27 -12.41
N PRO A 15 -10.11 5.25 -12.75
CA PRO A 15 -11.00 4.20 -12.26
C PRO A 15 -10.55 2.78 -12.64
N LEU A 16 -9.87 2.62 -13.78
CA LEU A 16 -9.32 1.33 -14.21
C LEU A 16 -8.17 0.91 -13.29
N PHE A 17 -7.19 1.80 -13.06
CA PHE A 17 -6.03 1.49 -12.20
C PHE A 17 -6.47 1.22 -10.76
N LEU A 18 -7.43 1.99 -10.25
CA LEU A 18 -8.02 1.73 -8.94
C LEU A 18 -8.62 0.32 -8.85
N ARG A 19 -9.35 -0.15 -9.89
CA ARG A 19 -9.89 -1.52 -9.92
C ARG A 19 -8.79 -2.56 -9.90
N GLU A 20 -7.81 -2.42 -10.77
CA GLU A 20 -6.69 -3.37 -10.84
C GLU A 20 -5.90 -3.44 -9.52
N SER A 21 -5.67 -2.28 -8.90
CA SER A 21 -5.03 -2.17 -7.60
C SER A 21 -5.83 -2.90 -6.51
N LEU A 22 -7.13 -2.59 -6.38
CA LEU A 22 -8.00 -3.23 -5.40
C LEU A 22 -8.19 -4.72 -5.66
N ASP A 23 -8.34 -5.16 -6.92
CA ASP A 23 -8.41 -6.58 -7.26
C ASP A 23 -7.14 -7.32 -6.82
N SER A 24 -5.97 -6.73 -7.06
CA SER A 24 -4.70 -7.31 -6.65
C SER A 24 -4.55 -7.38 -5.12
N LEU A 25 -5.10 -6.38 -4.41
CA LEU A 25 -5.12 -6.33 -2.95
C LEU A 25 -6.03 -7.41 -2.35
N PHE A 26 -7.23 -7.59 -2.90
CA PHE A 26 -8.21 -8.54 -2.37
C PHE A 26 -8.01 -9.98 -2.86
N SER A 27 -7.08 -10.22 -3.81
CA SER A 27 -6.69 -11.56 -4.29
C SER A 27 -5.39 -12.08 -3.71
N GLN A 28 -4.87 -11.46 -2.66
CA GLN A 28 -3.63 -11.90 -1.99
C GLN A 28 -3.78 -13.29 -1.34
N THR A 29 -2.68 -14.06 -1.29
CA THR A 29 -2.62 -15.36 -0.57
C THR A 29 -2.90 -15.21 0.92
N VAL A 30 -2.55 -14.06 1.49
CA VAL A 30 -2.91 -13.66 2.86
C VAL A 30 -3.64 -12.32 2.78
N CYS A 31 -4.95 -12.34 3.02
CA CYS A 31 -5.77 -11.14 3.02
C CYS A 31 -5.48 -10.24 4.22
N PRO A 32 -5.59 -8.91 4.08
CA PRO A 32 -5.54 -7.99 5.20
C PRO A 32 -6.77 -8.16 6.11
N ASP A 33 -6.59 -7.89 7.40
CA ASP A 33 -7.69 -7.85 8.37
C ASP A 33 -8.47 -6.53 8.28
N GLU A 34 -7.85 -5.49 7.73
CA GLU A 34 -8.42 -4.15 7.59
C GLU A 34 -7.75 -3.42 6.42
N VAL A 35 -8.56 -2.68 5.66
CA VAL A 35 -8.10 -1.78 4.60
C VAL A 35 -8.66 -0.39 4.86
N ILE A 36 -7.78 0.62 4.93
CA ILE A 36 -8.14 2.03 5.07
C ILE A 36 -7.84 2.73 3.75
N LEU A 37 -8.88 3.12 3.02
CA LEU A 37 -8.78 3.91 1.81
C LEU A 37 -9.11 5.37 2.12
N VAL A 38 -8.14 6.25 1.96
CA VAL A 38 -8.30 7.68 2.22
C VAL A 38 -8.61 8.42 0.92
N LYS A 39 -9.78 9.02 0.83
CA LYS A 39 -10.12 9.97 -0.23
C LYS A 39 -9.52 11.33 0.14
N ASP A 40 -8.46 11.73 -0.57
CA ASP A 40 -7.79 13.02 -0.35
C ASP A 40 -8.53 14.16 -1.06
N GLY A 41 -9.63 14.55 -0.48
CA GLY A 41 -10.62 15.47 -1.03
C GLY A 41 -11.67 14.78 -1.93
N PRO A 42 -12.57 15.56 -2.56
CA PRO A 42 -13.54 15.05 -3.53
C PRO A 42 -12.84 14.39 -4.73
N ILE A 43 -13.28 13.20 -5.13
CA ILE A 43 -12.62 12.41 -6.21
C ILE A 43 -13.48 12.25 -7.47
N GLY A 44 -14.77 12.53 -7.39
CA GLY A 44 -15.74 12.40 -8.50
C GLY A 44 -16.44 11.05 -8.55
N ASP A 45 -17.60 11.04 -9.21
CA ASP A 45 -18.57 9.94 -9.18
C ASP A 45 -18.01 8.62 -9.73
N GLU A 46 -17.16 8.66 -10.76
CA GLU A 46 -16.60 7.43 -11.35
C GLU A 46 -15.71 6.65 -10.36
N LEU A 47 -14.85 7.36 -9.63
CA LEU A 47 -14.02 6.76 -8.60
C LEU A 47 -14.85 6.35 -7.39
N ASP A 48 -15.83 7.17 -7.00
CA ASP A 48 -16.74 6.85 -5.89
C ASP A 48 -17.52 5.56 -6.19
N ASN A 49 -18.08 5.40 -7.39
CA ASN A 49 -18.78 4.18 -7.81
C ASN A 49 -17.89 2.92 -7.76
N VAL A 50 -16.61 3.06 -8.13
CA VAL A 50 -15.66 1.95 -7.97
C VAL A 50 -15.53 1.59 -6.50
N ILE A 51 -15.22 2.55 -5.64
CA ILE A 51 -15.02 2.33 -4.20
C ILE A 51 -16.24 1.70 -3.55
N ASP A 52 -17.44 2.20 -3.83
CA ASP A 52 -18.71 1.71 -3.27
C ASP A 52 -18.96 0.24 -3.62
N SER A 53 -18.58 -0.18 -4.84
CA SER A 53 -18.68 -1.57 -5.27
C SER A 53 -17.79 -2.50 -4.43
N TYR A 54 -16.60 -2.04 -4.03
CA TYR A 54 -15.67 -2.82 -3.18
C TYR A 54 -16.08 -2.77 -1.70
N VAL A 55 -16.54 -1.63 -1.19
CA VAL A 55 -17.06 -1.53 0.19
C VAL A 55 -18.22 -2.50 0.41
N THR A 56 -19.13 -2.62 -0.56
CA THR A 56 -20.24 -3.57 -0.50
C THR A 56 -19.75 -5.03 -0.45
N ARG A 57 -18.68 -5.34 -1.17
CA ARG A 57 -18.13 -6.71 -1.27
C ARG A 57 -17.20 -7.08 -0.13
N TYR A 58 -16.46 -6.10 0.41
CA TYR A 58 -15.41 -6.31 1.42
C TYR A 58 -15.67 -5.44 2.66
N PRO A 59 -16.40 -5.94 3.66
CA PRO A 59 -16.80 -5.15 4.86
C PRO A 59 -15.64 -4.64 5.71
N TYR A 60 -14.43 -5.16 5.52
CA TYR A 60 -13.21 -4.69 6.18
C TYR A 60 -12.49 -3.56 5.42
N LEU A 61 -13.00 -3.16 4.27
CA LEU A 61 -12.61 -1.92 3.58
C LEU A 61 -13.37 -0.73 4.18
N LYS A 62 -12.62 0.17 4.81
CA LYS A 62 -13.13 1.41 5.40
C LYS A 62 -12.66 2.61 4.58
N VAL A 63 -13.58 3.52 4.30
CA VAL A 63 -13.28 4.74 3.54
C VAL A 63 -13.24 5.94 4.47
N LEU A 64 -12.15 6.68 4.44
CA LEU A 64 -11.98 7.95 5.13
C LEU A 64 -12.00 9.08 4.10
N SER A 65 -13.00 9.95 4.13
CA SER A 65 -13.10 11.09 3.22
C SER A 65 -12.58 12.37 3.87
N LEU A 66 -11.57 12.98 3.28
CA LEU A 66 -11.10 14.31 3.67
C LEU A 66 -11.90 15.38 2.92
N VAL A 67 -12.15 16.49 3.58
CA VAL A 67 -12.94 17.60 3.00
C VAL A 67 -12.22 18.26 1.82
N THR A 68 -10.89 18.32 1.87
CA THR A 68 -10.03 18.96 0.85
C THR A 68 -8.81 18.11 0.57
N ASN A 69 -8.28 18.23 -0.64
CA ASN A 69 -6.99 17.61 -0.98
C ASN A 69 -5.87 18.27 -0.17
N ARG A 70 -5.13 17.44 0.58
CA ARG A 70 -4.05 17.86 1.48
C ARG A 70 -2.68 17.29 1.08
N GLY A 71 -2.66 16.46 0.03
CA GLY A 71 -1.51 15.75 -0.48
C GLY A 71 -1.25 14.41 0.21
N LEU A 72 -0.61 13.50 -0.53
CA LEU A 72 -0.40 12.09 -0.18
C LEU A 72 0.06 11.87 1.27
N GLY A 73 1.12 12.58 1.70
CA GLY A 73 1.68 12.37 3.04
C GLY A 73 0.71 12.72 4.16
N LYS A 74 -0.08 13.79 4.02
CA LYS A 74 -1.08 14.17 5.02
C LYS A 74 -2.28 13.21 5.01
N ALA A 75 -2.71 12.78 3.83
CA ALA A 75 -3.78 11.81 3.68
C ALA A 75 -3.40 10.47 4.34
N LEU A 76 -2.20 9.95 4.06
CA LEU A 76 -1.70 8.73 4.70
C LEU A 76 -1.57 8.89 6.23
N ASN A 77 -1.09 10.03 6.74
CA ASN A 77 -1.01 10.29 8.17
C ASN A 77 -2.40 10.32 8.84
N GLU A 78 -3.41 10.87 8.17
CA GLU A 78 -4.78 10.80 8.69
C GLU A 78 -5.28 9.35 8.69
N GLY A 79 -5.12 8.61 7.59
CA GLY A 79 -5.53 7.22 7.50
C GLY A 79 -4.83 6.31 8.51
N LEU A 80 -3.56 6.55 8.81
CA LEU A 80 -2.80 5.76 9.78
C LEU A 80 -3.43 5.80 11.19
N LYS A 81 -4.11 6.87 11.57
CA LYS A 81 -4.82 6.98 12.84
C LYS A 81 -5.98 6.00 12.96
N TYR A 82 -6.54 5.59 11.83
CA TYR A 82 -7.67 4.65 11.76
C TYR A 82 -7.23 3.20 11.58
N CYS A 83 -5.94 2.94 11.32
CA CYS A 83 -5.39 1.58 11.28
C CYS A 83 -5.41 0.99 12.71
N SER A 84 -6.10 -0.14 12.88
CA SER A 84 -6.28 -0.79 14.18
C SER A 84 -5.13 -1.72 14.55
N HIS A 85 -4.36 -2.17 13.55
CA HIS A 85 -3.31 -3.17 13.76
C HIS A 85 -1.92 -2.54 13.86
N GLU A 86 -1.03 -3.25 14.55
CA GLU A 86 0.36 -2.84 14.73
C GLU A 86 1.16 -2.88 13.42
N LEU A 87 0.91 -3.87 12.57
CA LEU A 87 1.52 -3.93 11.25
C LEU A 87 0.64 -3.20 10.24
N VAL A 88 1.26 -2.29 9.50
CA VAL A 88 0.60 -1.52 8.44
C VAL A 88 1.36 -1.68 7.14
N ALA A 89 0.69 -2.14 6.09
CA ALA A 89 1.19 -2.17 4.74
C ALA A 89 0.70 -0.94 3.97
N ARG A 90 1.57 -0.29 3.23
CA ARG A 90 1.19 0.80 2.35
C ARG A 90 1.11 0.30 0.91
N MET A 91 0.16 0.84 0.13
CA MET A 91 0.01 0.59 -1.31
C MET A 91 -0.48 1.86 -2.01
N ASP A 92 -0.10 2.06 -3.26
CA ASP A 92 -0.68 3.10 -4.13
C ASP A 92 -1.88 2.54 -4.90
N THR A 93 -2.79 3.40 -5.31
CA THR A 93 -4.05 3.04 -5.98
C THR A 93 -3.89 2.79 -7.49
N ASP A 94 -2.69 2.97 -8.00
CA ASP A 94 -2.26 2.70 -9.38
C ASP A 94 -1.21 1.58 -9.49
N ASP A 95 -0.88 0.93 -8.36
CA ASP A 95 0.04 -0.20 -8.31
C ASP A 95 -0.69 -1.54 -8.22
N ILE A 96 -0.05 -2.60 -8.68
CA ILE A 96 -0.54 -3.99 -8.62
C ILE A 96 0.34 -4.80 -7.68
N ALA A 97 -0.25 -5.34 -6.62
CA ALA A 97 0.46 -6.18 -5.67
C ALA A 97 0.63 -7.61 -6.19
N MET A 98 1.85 -8.14 -6.16
CA MET A 98 2.08 -9.58 -6.44
C MET A 98 1.30 -10.45 -5.44
N PRO A 99 0.73 -11.59 -5.85
CA PRO A 99 -0.19 -12.38 -5.02
C PRO A 99 0.33 -12.78 -3.64
N GLU A 100 1.63 -13.02 -3.52
CA GLU A 100 2.26 -13.49 -2.26
C GLU A 100 2.93 -12.34 -1.48
N ARG A 101 2.66 -11.07 -1.83
CA ARG A 101 3.34 -9.93 -1.22
C ARG A 101 3.23 -9.93 0.29
N PHE A 102 2.00 -9.97 0.82
CA PHE A 102 1.79 -9.89 2.27
C PHE A 102 2.27 -11.14 3.00
N GLU A 103 2.08 -12.32 2.42
CA GLU A 103 2.60 -13.57 2.96
C GLU A 103 4.12 -13.49 3.20
N LYS A 104 4.86 -13.04 2.17
CA LYS A 104 6.32 -12.90 2.23
C LYS A 104 6.75 -11.84 3.25
N GLN A 105 6.11 -10.69 3.29
CA GLN A 105 6.44 -9.62 4.24
C GLN A 105 6.15 -10.04 5.69
N LEU A 106 5.01 -10.69 5.94
CA LEU A 106 4.66 -11.22 7.27
C LEU A 106 5.61 -12.33 7.73
N ALA A 107 6.09 -13.19 6.80
CA ALA A 107 7.10 -14.20 7.10
C ALA A 107 8.42 -13.58 7.59
N VAL A 108 8.80 -12.42 7.05
CA VAL A 108 9.99 -11.67 7.52
C VAL A 108 9.78 -11.14 8.93
N PHE A 109 8.65 -10.51 9.25
CA PHE A 109 8.33 -10.07 10.62
C PHE A 109 8.26 -11.22 11.62
N LYS A 110 7.78 -12.38 11.19
CA LYS A 110 7.76 -13.59 12.03
C LYS A 110 9.16 -14.12 12.30
N LYS A 111 10.03 -14.10 11.30
CA LYS A 111 11.42 -14.58 11.40
C LYS A 111 12.31 -13.64 12.19
N TYR A 112 12.08 -12.34 12.09
CA TYR A 112 12.86 -11.28 12.71
C TYR A 112 11.94 -10.34 13.51
N PRO A 113 11.60 -10.70 14.79
CA PRO A 113 10.62 -9.97 15.59
C PRO A 113 11.01 -8.51 15.90
N ASP A 114 12.31 -8.20 15.88
CA ASP A 114 12.85 -6.90 16.27
C ASP A 114 12.94 -5.90 15.11
N ILE A 115 12.50 -6.28 13.90
CA ILE A 115 12.49 -5.34 12.78
C ILE A 115 11.22 -4.50 12.75
N ASP A 116 11.39 -3.25 12.37
CA ASP A 116 10.28 -2.27 12.31
C ASP A 116 9.71 -2.10 10.91
N VAL A 117 10.53 -2.32 9.87
CA VAL A 117 10.17 -2.01 8.49
C VAL A 117 10.64 -3.10 7.53
N VAL A 118 9.77 -3.52 6.62
CA VAL A 118 10.07 -4.43 5.51
C VAL A 118 9.67 -3.76 4.21
N GLY A 119 10.62 -3.62 3.29
CA GLY A 119 10.38 -3.19 1.92
C GLY A 119 10.22 -4.38 0.96
N ALA A 120 10.21 -4.06 -0.33
CA ALA A 120 10.36 -5.03 -1.42
C ALA A 120 10.96 -4.35 -2.66
N TRP A 121 11.44 -5.14 -3.59
CA TRP A 121 11.71 -4.67 -4.95
C TRP A 121 10.41 -4.46 -5.70
N ILE A 122 10.41 -3.61 -6.73
CA ILE A 122 9.26 -3.39 -7.59
C ILE A 122 9.64 -3.63 -9.05
N ASN A 123 8.69 -4.20 -9.79
CA ASN A 123 8.74 -4.28 -11.24
C ASN A 123 8.08 -3.03 -11.82
N GLU A 124 8.77 -2.37 -12.75
CA GLU A 124 8.20 -1.28 -13.53
C GLU A 124 7.76 -1.85 -14.87
N PHE A 125 6.49 -1.71 -15.22
CA PHE A 125 5.90 -2.25 -16.45
C PHE A 125 5.27 -1.12 -17.29
N GLU A 126 4.99 -1.41 -18.55
CA GLU A 126 4.34 -0.49 -19.48
C GLU A 126 3.13 -1.20 -20.09
N ASP A 127 1.98 -0.54 -20.07
CA ASP A 127 0.69 -0.98 -20.59
C ASP A 127 0.13 -2.27 -19.97
N ASN A 128 0.96 -3.27 -19.70
CA ASN A 128 0.55 -4.56 -19.18
C ASN A 128 1.59 -5.12 -18.21
N VAL A 129 1.13 -5.73 -17.11
CA VAL A 129 1.96 -6.34 -16.06
C VAL A 129 2.95 -7.39 -16.57
N SER A 130 2.69 -7.99 -17.74
CA SER A 130 3.60 -8.92 -18.39
C SER A 130 4.76 -8.23 -19.13
N ASN A 131 4.65 -6.93 -19.40
CA ASN A 131 5.65 -6.14 -20.13
C ASN A 131 6.59 -5.42 -19.15
N ILE A 132 7.37 -6.19 -18.39
CA ILE A 132 8.31 -5.64 -17.43
C ILE A 132 9.47 -4.96 -18.14
N LYS A 133 9.65 -3.67 -17.89
CA LYS A 133 10.74 -2.83 -18.45
C LYS A 133 11.97 -2.81 -17.55
N SER A 134 11.76 -2.73 -16.26
CA SER A 134 12.84 -2.68 -15.29
C SER A 134 12.44 -3.27 -13.94
N VAL A 135 13.45 -3.58 -13.13
CA VAL A 135 13.27 -3.98 -11.73
C VAL A 135 14.02 -2.97 -10.87
N ARG A 136 13.30 -2.22 -10.03
CA ARG A 136 13.91 -1.32 -9.07
C ARG A 136 14.32 -2.09 -7.83
N LYS A 137 15.62 -2.38 -7.77
CA LYS A 137 16.26 -3.07 -6.65
C LYS A 137 16.80 -2.07 -5.65
N LEU A 138 16.61 -2.34 -4.38
CA LEU A 138 17.14 -1.59 -3.26
C LEU A 138 17.95 -2.55 -2.36
N PRO A 139 18.84 -2.01 -1.50
CA PRO A 139 19.61 -2.84 -0.58
C PRO A 139 18.73 -3.71 0.32
N GLU A 140 19.19 -4.92 0.61
CA GLU A 140 18.46 -5.90 1.42
C GLU A 140 19.02 -6.02 2.84
N LEU A 141 20.34 -5.81 3.00
CA LEU A 141 20.99 -5.97 4.30
C LEU A 141 20.93 -4.67 5.12
N PRO A 142 20.75 -4.75 6.45
CA PRO A 142 20.60 -3.57 7.31
C PRO A 142 21.71 -2.53 7.17
N ASP A 143 22.96 -2.98 7.06
CA ASP A 143 24.10 -2.06 6.94
C ASP A 143 24.14 -1.35 5.59
N ASP A 144 23.82 -2.06 4.51
CA ASP A 144 23.71 -1.47 3.17
C ASP A 144 22.53 -0.48 3.10
N ILE A 145 21.39 -0.82 3.73
CA ILE A 145 20.24 0.07 3.87
C ILE A 145 20.64 1.36 4.59
N ARG A 146 21.35 1.27 5.73
CA ARG A 146 21.83 2.44 6.48
C ARG A 146 22.79 3.31 5.66
N GLN A 147 23.70 2.72 4.90
CA GLN A 147 24.60 3.48 4.03
C GLN A 147 23.86 4.17 2.89
N PHE A 148 22.91 3.46 2.26
CA PHE A 148 22.09 3.99 1.18
C PHE A 148 21.19 5.14 1.64
N ALA A 149 20.63 5.04 2.85
CA ALA A 149 19.77 6.05 3.47
C ALA A 149 20.45 7.42 3.65
N LYS A 150 21.79 7.46 3.73
CA LYS A 150 22.53 8.73 3.80
C LYS A 150 22.42 9.57 2.52
N ARG A 151 22.01 8.97 1.40
CA ARG A 151 21.99 9.62 0.07
C ARG A 151 20.59 9.70 -0.53
N ARG A 152 19.73 8.70 -0.28
CA ARG A 152 18.38 8.59 -0.85
C ARG A 152 17.52 7.59 -0.07
N ASN A 153 16.22 7.63 -0.30
CA ASN A 153 15.30 6.69 0.35
C ASN A 153 15.68 5.24 0.01
N PRO A 154 15.95 4.38 1.02
CA PRO A 154 16.34 2.99 0.82
C PRO A 154 15.15 2.04 0.67
N ILE A 155 13.91 2.53 0.67
CA ILE A 155 12.69 1.74 0.62
C ILE A 155 11.81 2.24 -0.51
N ASN A 156 11.29 1.33 -1.32
CA ASN A 156 10.25 1.64 -2.29
C ASN A 156 8.95 1.94 -1.54
N HIS A 157 8.49 3.17 -1.66
CA HIS A 157 7.39 3.70 -0.88
C HIS A 157 6.07 2.90 -1.00
N PRO A 158 5.62 2.44 -2.20
CA PRO A 158 4.33 1.75 -2.35
C PRO A 158 4.29 0.33 -1.81
N VAL A 159 5.43 -0.26 -1.46
CA VAL A 159 5.51 -1.66 -1.06
C VAL A 159 6.03 -1.86 0.36
N VAL A 160 6.03 -0.80 1.16
CA VAL A 160 6.49 -0.89 2.56
C VAL A 160 5.42 -1.53 3.46
N MET A 161 5.88 -2.37 4.40
CA MET A 161 5.12 -2.80 5.57
C MET A 161 5.92 -2.43 6.82
N PHE A 162 5.29 -1.86 7.84
CA PHE A 162 6.00 -1.31 9.00
C PHE A 162 5.18 -1.48 10.28
N ARG A 163 5.87 -1.39 11.43
CA ARG A 163 5.21 -1.28 12.73
C ARG A 163 4.72 0.16 12.94
N LYS A 164 3.49 0.29 13.40
CA LYS A 164 2.87 1.59 13.67
C LYS A 164 3.54 2.33 14.83
N SER A 165 4.15 1.60 15.73
CA SER A 165 4.88 2.11 16.90
C SER A 165 6.34 2.51 16.63
N ALA A 166 6.85 2.32 15.40
CA ALA A 166 8.24 2.59 15.03
C ALA A 166 8.59 4.08 14.91
#